data_c9f6ec08e292334224d01a81237d577b
#
_entry.id   c9f6ec08e292334224d01a81237d577b
#
_cell.length_a   1.000
_cell.length_b   1.000
_cell.length_c   1.000
_cell.angle_alpha   90.00
_cell.angle_beta   90.00
_cell.angle_gamma   90.00
#
_symmetry.space_group_name_H-M   'P 1'
#
loop_
_entity.id
_entity.type
_entity.pdbx_description
1 polymer ?
#
loop_
_entity_poly.entity_id
_entity_poly.type
_entity_poly.pdbx_seq_one_letter_code
_entity_poly.pdbx_strand_id
1 'polypeptide(L)'
;MKGKYHFKVYNKKLLFEFDINRNITFIQGNSATGKTTLLNMMYDYLLSGRGSGITVETNAKFMVYLRKSLTATWKQELGNLTDTIIFIEENNRFIQRSDFTKFVKESGNYFVFINRKALKMLPYSVTEIYRLQNEYSEEEKKQVYTLQQRYPTLTYMNGNVNLIATEDSNSGLEFFSKVFNNIEITSTYGNTKVISFLENIENTDILCIVDGAAFGCFIKDLISTCNQHPTKHITYWAPESFEFLLLTAKTINFPELDKILKDTYNYVDCIKFVSWERFYTFLMETKSNGQAAYDKHSITQFYITEENINKVLKIFPKSIQLLAQAGKEYKTMNLF
;
A
#
# COMPACT_ATOMS: atom_id res chain seq x y z
N MET A 1 11.66 12.09 -7.54
CA MET A 1 11.21 11.13 -8.61
C MET A 1 9.71 10.95 -8.55
N LYS A 2 9.03 10.83 -9.67
CA LYS A 2 7.60 10.51 -9.81
C LYS A 2 7.39 9.83 -11.16
N GLY A 3 6.29 9.10 -11.31
CA GLY A 3 5.95 8.41 -12.57
C GLY A 3 5.85 6.91 -12.43
N LYS A 4 5.46 6.29 -13.54
CA LYS A 4 5.37 4.85 -13.73
C LYS A 4 6.47 4.41 -14.69
N TYR A 5 7.21 3.40 -14.32
CA TYR A 5 8.37 2.90 -15.05
C TYR A 5 8.18 1.44 -15.41
N HIS A 6 8.21 1.16 -16.69
CA HIS A 6 8.10 -0.17 -17.21
C HIS A 6 9.46 -0.86 -17.32
N PHE A 7 9.51 -2.13 -16.96
CA PHE A 7 10.69 -3.00 -17.08
C PHE A 7 10.34 -4.23 -17.90
N LYS A 8 11.14 -4.49 -18.93
CA LYS A 8 11.16 -5.74 -19.68
C LYS A 8 12.59 -6.29 -19.66
N VAL A 9 12.82 -7.36 -18.88
CA VAL A 9 14.13 -7.98 -18.67
C VAL A 9 14.09 -9.38 -19.22
N TYR A 10 14.89 -9.68 -20.26
CA TYR A 10 14.76 -10.96 -20.93
C TYR A 10 16.06 -11.51 -21.50
N ASN A 11 16.08 -12.82 -21.73
CA ASN A 11 17.05 -13.56 -22.51
C ASN A 11 16.33 -14.55 -23.45
N LYS A 12 17.04 -15.56 -23.96
CA LYS A 12 16.45 -16.57 -24.88
C LYS A 12 15.35 -17.43 -24.24
N LYS A 13 15.33 -17.58 -22.89
CA LYS A 13 14.45 -18.53 -22.17
C LYS A 13 13.47 -17.85 -21.24
N LEU A 14 13.82 -16.70 -20.70
CA LEU A 14 13.10 -16.00 -19.62
C LEU A 14 12.72 -14.59 -20.04
N LEU A 15 11.55 -14.15 -19.62
CA LEU A 15 11.07 -12.78 -19.73
C LEU A 15 10.46 -12.37 -18.39
N PHE A 16 10.93 -11.26 -17.83
CA PHE A 16 10.32 -10.57 -16.70
C PHE A 16 9.73 -9.26 -17.19
N GLU A 17 8.44 -9.05 -16.96
CA GLU A 17 7.75 -7.84 -17.41
C GLU A 17 6.89 -7.27 -16.28
N PHE A 18 7.17 -6.02 -15.88
CA PHE A 18 6.50 -5.39 -14.75
C PHE A 18 6.65 -3.87 -14.73
N ASP A 19 5.80 -3.23 -13.92
CA ASP A 19 5.82 -1.79 -13.68
C ASP A 19 6.22 -1.47 -12.23
N ILE A 20 6.92 -0.35 -12.06
CA ILE A 20 7.20 0.27 -10.76
C ILE A 20 6.64 1.70 -10.79
N ASN A 21 5.76 2.02 -9.85
CA ASN A 21 5.03 3.28 -9.83
C ASN A 21 4.99 4.00 -8.47
N ARG A 22 5.67 3.43 -7.46
CA ARG A 22 5.78 4.02 -6.12
C ARG A 22 7.22 4.03 -5.63
N ASN A 23 7.47 4.91 -4.67
CA ASN A 23 8.79 5.06 -4.05
C ASN A 23 9.27 3.81 -3.29
N ILE A 24 8.37 2.97 -2.80
CA ILE A 24 8.70 1.74 -2.06
C ILE A 24 7.85 0.59 -2.57
N THR A 25 8.49 -0.41 -3.18
CA THR A 25 7.87 -1.63 -3.69
C THR A 25 8.55 -2.86 -3.09
N PHE A 26 7.79 -3.89 -2.76
CA PHE A 26 8.30 -5.17 -2.25
C PHE A 26 7.99 -6.31 -3.21
N ILE A 27 9.00 -7.10 -3.53
CA ILE A 27 8.84 -8.38 -4.23
C ILE A 27 9.13 -9.48 -3.23
N GLN A 28 8.08 -10.12 -2.71
CA GLN A 28 8.14 -11.19 -1.73
C GLN A 28 7.85 -12.55 -2.38
N GLY A 29 8.26 -13.61 -1.74
CA GLY A 29 7.97 -14.98 -2.19
C GLY A 29 8.94 -15.99 -1.61
N ASN A 30 8.60 -17.27 -1.73
CA ASN A 30 9.43 -18.38 -1.27
C ASN A 30 10.72 -18.51 -2.09
N SER A 31 11.56 -19.48 -1.74
CA SER A 31 12.73 -19.84 -2.55
C SER A 31 12.28 -20.32 -3.94
N ALA A 32 13.17 -20.21 -4.93
CA ALA A 32 12.96 -20.68 -6.30
C ALA A 32 11.80 -20.02 -7.08
N THR A 33 11.37 -18.80 -6.70
CA THR A 33 10.32 -18.06 -7.45
C THR A 33 10.85 -17.11 -8.52
N GLY A 34 12.15 -17.15 -8.85
CA GLY A 34 12.74 -16.31 -9.91
C GLY A 34 13.34 -14.97 -9.45
N LYS A 35 13.17 -14.57 -8.17
CA LYS A 35 13.64 -13.28 -7.65
C LYS A 35 15.15 -13.06 -7.80
N THR A 36 15.95 -14.04 -7.38
CA THR A 36 17.42 -13.98 -7.52
C THR A 36 17.84 -14.03 -9.00
N THR A 37 17.10 -14.75 -9.83
CA THR A 37 17.31 -14.79 -11.27
C THR A 37 17.10 -13.41 -11.90
N LEU A 38 16.00 -12.73 -11.55
CA LEU A 38 15.73 -11.36 -12.01
C LEU A 38 16.88 -10.43 -11.64
N LEU A 39 17.28 -10.41 -10.34
CA LEU A 39 18.37 -9.54 -9.87
C LEU A 39 19.70 -9.83 -10.57
N ASN A 40 20.05 -11.12 -10.73
CA ASN A 40 21.29 -11.49 -11.41
C ASN A 40 21.26 -11.06 -12.87
N MET A 41 20.15 -11.29 -13.59
CA MET A 41 20.02 -10.84 -14.97
C MET A 41 20.18 -9.33 -15.11
N MET A 42 19.50 -8.55 -14.26
CA MET A 42 19.63 -7.09 -14.26
C MET A 42 21.06 -6.64 -13.92
N TYR A 43 21.71 -7.29 -12.97
CA TYR A 43 23.09 -6.99 -12.57
C TYR A 43 24.10 -7.32 -13.66
N ASP A 44 23.99 -8.51 -14.31
CA ASP A 44 24.88 -8.93 -15.39
C ASP A 44 24.74 -7.99 -16.61
N TYR A 45 23.53 -7.50 -16.88
CA TYR A 45 23.30 -6.47 -17.89
C TYR A 45 24.00 -5.15 -17.53
N LEU A 46 23.95 -4.71 -16.25
CA LEU A 46 24.66 -3.48 -15.83
C LEU A 46 26.18 -3.61 -15.97
N LEU A 47 26.75 -4.80 -15.80
CA LEU A 47 28.18 -5.03 -15.93
C LEU A 47 28.66 -5.16 -17.39
N SER A 48 27.89 -5.83 -18.24
CA SER A 48 28.36 -6.27 -19.56
C SER A 48 27.44 -5.82 -20.72
N GLY A 49 26.38 -5.09 -20.43
CA GLY A 49 25.40 -4.66 -21.41
C GLY A 49 24.83 -5.82 -22.21
N ARG A 50 24.66 -5.63 -23.50
CA ARG A 50 24.17 -6.68 -24.42
C ARG A 50 25.12 -7.90 -24.54
N GLY A 51 26.40 -7.76 -24.17
CA GLY A 51 27.37 -8.85 -24.12
C GLY A 51 27.04 -9.94 -23.09
N SER A 52 26.20 -9.64 -22.10
CA SER A 52 25.67 -10.62 -21.14
C SER A 52 24.67 -11.62 -21.74
N GLY A 53 24.19 -11.40 -22.96
CA GLY A 53 23.08 -12.16 -23.54
C GLY A 53 21.71 -11.80 -22.94
N ILE A 54 21.64 -10.74 -22.15
CA ILE A 54 20.43 -10.21 -21.51
C ILE A 54 20.09 -8.87 -22.13
N THR A 55 18.80 -8.60 -22.27
CA THR A 55 18.28 -7.30 -22.68
C THR A 55 17.42 -6.75 -21.55
N VAL A 56 17.61 -5.46 -21.25
CA VAL A 56 16.76 -4.70 -20.35
C VAL A 56 16.20 -3.50 -21.11
N GLU A 57 14.87 -3.47 -21.23
CA GLU A 57 14.14 -2.35 -21.81
C GLU A 57 13.42 -1.61 -20.68
N THR A 58 13.76 -0.36 -20.48
CA THR A 58 13.14 0.54 -19.49
C THR A 58 13.47 1.99 -19.84
N ASN A 59 12.59 2.90 -19.42
CA ASN A 59 12.82 4.35 -19.48
C ASN A 59 13.40 4.92 -18.17
N ALA A 60 13.73 4.05 -17.20
CA ALA A 60 14.28 4.44 -15.91
C ALA A 60 15.80 4.26 -15.85
N LYS A 61 16.47 5.11 -15.09
CA LYS A 61 17.77 4.74 -14.54
C LYS A 61 17.54 3.72 -13.44
N PHE A 62 18.34 2.66 -13.40
CA PHE A 62 18.24 1.65 -12.37
C PHE A 62 19.58 1.16 -11.88
N MET A 63 19.60 0.66 -10.65
CA MET A 63 20.74 0.03 -9.99
C MET A 63 20.29 -1.25 -9.29
N VAL A 64 21.15 -2.25 -9.26
CA VAL A 64 20.93 -3.49 -8.50
C VAL A 64 22.00 -3.60 -7.43
N TYR A 65 21.56 -3.58 -6.18
CA TYR A 65 22.44 -3.73 -5.00
C TYR A 65 22.44 -5.17 -4.53
N LEU A 66 23.46 -5.92 -4.93
CA LEU A 66 23.71 -7.28 -4.47
C LEU A 66 24.79 -7.26 -3.38
N ARG A 67 24.72 -8.19 -2.41
CA ARG A 67 25.75 -8.34 -1.39
C ARG A 67 27.04 -8.93 -1.98
N LYS A 68 27.71 -8.23 -2.87
CA LYS A 68 28.98 -8.68 -3.47
C LYS A 68 30.19 -7.83 -3.06
N SER A 69 30.00 -6.64 -2.48
CA SER A 69 31.10 -5.78 -2.03
C SER A 69 31.27 -5.83 -0.52
N LEU A 70 32.47 -6.19 -0.07
CA LEU A 70 32.87 -6.17 1.33
C LEU A 70 33.49 -4.81 1.74
N THR A 71 33.79 -3.94 0.78
CA THR A 71 34.65 -2.76 0.98
C THR A 71 33.91 -1.43 0.91
N ALA A 72 32.83 -1.32 0.16
CA ALA A 72 32.05 -0.10 0.08
C ALA A 72 30.82 -0.13 1.00
N THR A 73 30.50 1.00 1.62
CA THR A 73 29.28 1.15 2.39
C THR A 73 28.13 1.52 1.48
N TRP A 74 26.92 1.11 1.83
CA TRP A 74 25.71 1.52 1.07
C TRP A 74 25.60 3.05 0.92
N LYS A 75 26.12 3.82 1.88
CA LYS A 75 26.12 5.29 1.82
C LYS A 75 26.98 5.82 0.68
N GLN A 76 28.11 5.19 0.42
CA GLN A 76 28.97 5.56 -0.71
C GLN A 76 28.38 5.19 -2.06
N GLU A 77 27.71 4.03 -2.13
CA GLU A 77 27.15 3.51 -3.39
C GLU A 77 25.79 4.12 -3.73
N LEU A 78 24.92 4.35 -2.75
CA LEU A 78 23.55 4.82 -2.97
C LEU A 78 23.37 6.32 -2.70
N GLY A 79 24.25 6.93 -1.89
CA GLY A 79 24.06 8.29 -1.37
C GLY A 79 24.06 9.39 -2.44
N ASN A 80 24.70 9.14 -3.58
CA ASN A 80 24.78 10.10 -4.69
C ASN A 80 23.80 9.79 -5.83
N LEU A 81 22.96 8.75 -5.69
CA LEU A 81 21.99 8.41 -6.72
C LEU A 81 20.77 9.32 -6.65
N THR A 82 20.35 9.78 -7.80
CA THR A 82 19.13 10.59 -7.98
C THR A 82 18.31 10.03 -9.14
N ASP A 83 16.99 10.15 -9.03
CA ASP A 83 16.03 9.69 -10.06
C ASP A 83 16.32 8.27 -10.57
N THR A 84 16.64 7.38 -9.64
CA THR A 84 17.08 6.01 -9.91
C THR A 84 16.16 5.01 -9.22
N ILE A 85 15.84 3.90 -9.87
CA ILE A 85 15.14 2.76 -9.25
C ILE A 85 16.18 1.79 -8.73
N ILE A 86 16.21 1.59 -7.41
CA ILE A 86 17.23 0.82 -6.71
C ILE A 86 16.65 -0.51 -6.27
N PHE A 87 17.08 -1.60 -6.87
CA PHE A 87 16.72 -2.96 -6.49
C PHE A 87 17.68 -3.46 -5.42
N ILE A 88 17.15 -3.92 -4.26
CA ILE A 88 17.96 -4.32 -3.11
C ILE A 88 17.62 -5.74 -2.69
N GLU A 89 18.64 -6.60 -2.64
CA GLU A 89 18.53 -8.00 -2.19
C GLU A 89 18.40 -8.14 -0.67
N GLU A 90 17.62 -9.14 -0.21
CA GLU A 90 17.29 -9.40 1.21
C GLU A 90 18.49 -9.62 2.15
N ASN A 91 19.64 -10.05 1.64
CA ASN A 91 20.81 -10.38 2.45
C ASN A 91 21.58 -9.15 2.95
N ASN A 92 21.13 -7.96 2.64
CA ASN A 92 21.75 -6.71 3.05
C ASN A 92 21.27 -6.28 4.44
N ARG A 93 22.08 -6.48 5.49
CA ARG A 93 21.71 -6.19 6.89
C ARG A 93 21.39 -4.71 7.15
N PHE A 94 21.94 -3.79 6.36
CA PHE A 94 21.72 -2.36 6.55
C PHE A 94 20.28 -1.93 6.28
N ILE A 95 19.48 -2.69 5.51
CA ILE A 95 18.07 -2.36 5.22
C ILE A 95 17.19 -2.29 6.48
N GLN A 96 17.63 -2.92 7.59
CA GLN A 96 16.91 -2.89 8.88
C GLN A 96 17.37 -1.77 9.80
N ARG A 97 18.33 -0.95 9.40
CA ARG A 97 18.90 0.11 10.22
C ARG A 97 18.08 1.40 10.10
N SER A 98 18.00 2.15 11.19
CA SER A 98 17.28 3.43 11.23
C SER A 98 17.87 4.49 10.30
N ASP A 99 19.20 4.53 10.14
CA ASP A 99 19.86 5.47 9.24
C ASP A 99 19.54 5.19 7.76
N PHE A 100 19.40 3.93 7.38
CA PHE A 100 18.95 3.55 6.03
C PHE A 100 17.47 3.86 5.82
N THR A 101 16.63 3.58 6.82
CA THR A 101 15.20 3.96 6.78
C THR A 101 15.02 5.46 6.58
N LYS A 102 15.81 6.28 7.28
CA LYS A 102 15.80 7.73 7.11
C LYS A 102 16.20 8.11 5.68
N PHE A 103 17.29 7.52 5.17
CA PHE A 103 17.73 7.74 3.79
C PHE A 103 16.64 7.41 2.77
N VAL A 104 15.94 6.27 2.89
CA VAL A 104 14.85 5.90 1.98
C VAL A 104 13.71 6.92 2.01
N LYS A 105 13.32 7.38 3.22
CA LYS A 105 12.22 8.35 3.40
C LYS A 105 12.52 9.75 2.84
N GLU A 106 13.79 10.12 2.79
CA GLU A 106 14.25 11.44 2.33
C GLU A 106 14.78 11.41 0.90
N SER A 107 14.83 10.24 0.28
CA SER A 107 15.44 10.04 -1.04
C SER A 107 14.51 10.45 -2.19
N GLY A 108 15.10 10.98 -3.25
CA GLY A 108 14.45 11.20 -4.54
C GLY A 108 14.42 9.95 -5.44
N ASN A 109 14.74 8.78 -4.91
CA ASN A 109 14.80 7.51 -5.64
C ASN A 109 13.60 6.63 -5.35
N TYR A 110 13.36 5.62 -6.19
CA TYR A 110 12.46 4.52 -5.90
C TYR A 110 13.25 3.31 -5.43
N PHE A 111 12.68 2.56 -4.48
CA PHE A 111 13.30 1.38 -3.89
C PHE A 111 12.44 0.14 -4.11
N VAL A 112 13.04 -0.88 -4.69
CA VAL A 112 12.42 -2.20 -4.87
C VAL A 112 13.15 -3.20 -3.96
N PHE A 113 12.49 -3.57 -2.86
CA PHE A 113 13.04 -4.53 -1.90
C PHE A 113 12.65 -5.95 -2.30
N ILE A 114 13.64 -6.78 -2.57
CA ILE A 114 13.44 -8.21 -2.74
C ILE A 114 13.74 -8.87 -1.41
N ASN A 115 12.72 -8.96 -0.54
CA ASN A 115 12.88 -9.37 0.85
C ASN A 115 11.68 -10.20 1.32
N ARG A 116 11.95 -11.26 2.09
CA ARG A 116 10.90 -12.11 2.71
C ARG A 116 10.34 -11.50 4.00
N LYS A 117 11.11 -10.65 4.67
CA LYS A 117 10.75 -10.01 5.93
C LYS A 117 10.24 -8.60 5.69
N ALA A 118 9.23 -8.20 6.44
CA ALA A 118 8.75 -6.82 6.45
C ALA A 118 9.83 -5.86 7.00
N LEU A 119 9.88 -4.66 6.46
CA LEU A 119 10.69 -3.55 6.99
C LEU A 119 9.77 -2.61 7.77
N LYS A 120 9.56 -2.91 9.07
CA LYS A 120 8.54 -2.28 9.93
C LYS A 120 8.70 -0.75 10.12
N MET A 121 9.85 -0.20 9.77
CA MET A 121 10.12 1.24 9.87
C MET A 121 9.78 2.03 8.58
N LEU A 122 9.41 1.34 7.50
CA LEU A 122 9.07 1.96 6.21
C LEU A 122 7.55 1.94 5.99
N PRO A 123 6.92 3.08 5.67
CA PRO A 123 5.52 3.17 5.32
C PRO A 123 5.35 2.82 3.83
N TYR A 124 5.03 1.57 3.52
CA TYR A 124 4.72 1.15 2.17
C TYR A 124 3.32 0.57 2.06
N SER A 125 2.75 0.65 0.87
CA SER A 125 1.39 0.23 0.64
C SER A 125 1.22 -1.29 0.67
N VAL A 126 0.06 -1.74 1.12
CA VAL A 126 -0.40 -3.13 0.99
C VAL A 126 -0.42 -3.56 -0.48
N THR A 127 -0.81 -2.64 -1.38
CA THR A 127 -0.88 -2.89 -2.83
C THR A 127 0.48 -2.95 -3.51
N GLU A 128 1.54 -2.49 -2.84
CA GLU A 128 2.93 -2.51 -3.34
C GLU A 128 3.73 -3.72 -2.87
N ILE A 129 3.04 -4.75 -2.41
CA ILE A 129 3.67 -6.02 -2.06
C ILE A 129 3.27 -7.05 -3.11
N TYR A 130 4.25 -7.48 -3.89
CA TYR A 130 4.07 -8.38 -5.01
C TYR A 130 4.72 -9.74 -4.77
N ARG A 131 4.25 -10.74 -5.52
CA ARG A 131 4.95 -12.00 -5.78
C ARG A 131 5.22 -12.10 -7.26
N LEU A 132 6.30 -12.77 -7.62
CA LEU A 132 6.52 -13.20 -9.01
C LEU A 132 5.62 -14.40 -9.29
N GLN A 133 4.82 -14.27 -10.32
CA GLN A 133 4.05 -15.36 -10.92
C GLN A 133 4.64 -15.64 -12.29
N ASN A 134 4.69 -16.91 -12.69
CA ASN A 134 5.24 -17.30 -13.98
C ASN A 134 4.32 -18.25 -14.71
N GLU A 135 4.34 -18.12 -16.02
CA GLU A 135 3.66 -19.00 -16.96
C GLU A 135 4.51 -19.15 -18.23
N TYR A 136 4.34 -20.25 -18.95
CA TYR A 136 4.99 -20.40 -20.25
C TYR A 136 4.13 -19.71 -21.32
N SER A 137 4.73 -18.81 -22.08
CA SER A 137 4.09 -18.14 -23.22
C SER A 137 4.49 -18.84 -24.53
N GLU A 138 3.51 -19.38 -25.23
CA GLU A 138 3.71 -19.97 -26.56
C GLU A 138 4.09 -18.90 -27.60
N GLU A 139 3.58 -17.68 -27.45
CA GLU A 139 3.88 -16.56 -28.34
C GLU A 139 5.35 -16.13 -28.22
N GLU A 140 5.80 -15.88 -26.97
CA GLU A 140 7.18 -15.47 -26.67
C GLU A 140 8.16 -16.65 -26.71
N LYS A 141 7.67 -17.90 -26.66
CA LYS A 141 8.46 -19.13 -26.48
C LYS A 141 9.39 -19.06 -25.28
N LYS A 142 8.92 -18.46 -24.20
CA LYS A 142 9.66 -18.18 -22.97
C LYS A 142 8.82 -18.41 -21.74
N GLN A 143 9.51 -18.61 -20.61
CA GLN A 143 8.88 -18.50 -19.31
C GLN A 143 8.73 -17.01 -18.97
N VAL A 144 7.49 -16.54 -18.87
CA VAL A 144 7.14 -15.15 -18.58
C VAL A 144 6.86 -15.00 -17.10
N TYR A 145 7.47 -14.00 -16.49
CA TYR A 145 7.30 -13.62 -15.08
C TYR A 145 6.66 -12.24 -14.99
N THR A 146 5.58 -12.15 -14.21
CA THR A 146 4.88 -10.89 -13.93
C THR A 146 4.80 -10.65 -12.42
N LEU A 147 4.52 -9.40 -12.02
CA LEU A 147 4.22 -9.07 -10.63
C LEU A 147 2.72 -9.22 -10.37
N GLN A 148 2.37 -10.06 -9.41
CA GLN A 148 1.02 -10.20 -8.90
C GLN A 148 0.96 -9.69 -7.47
N GLN A 149 -0.02 -8.85 -7.17
CA GLN A 149 -0.29 -8.36 -5.80
C GLN A 149 -0.44 -9.55 -4.84
N ARG A 150 0.25 -9.46 -3.69
CA ARG A 150 0.34 -10.59 -2.76
C ARG A 150 -0.81 -10.66 -1.77
N TYR A 151 -1.28 -9.52 -1.30
CA TYR A 151 -2.31 -9.42 -0.27
C TYR A 151 -3.53 -8.66 -0.78
N PRO A 152 -4.76 -9.12 -0.49
CA PRO A 152 -5.95 -8.37 -0.81
C PRO A 152 -6.06 -7.13 0.10
N THR A 153 -6.79 -6.14 -0.33
CA THR A 153 -7.11 -4.96 0.50
C THR A 153 -8.37 -5.16 1.36
N LEU A 154 -9.09 -6.23 1.13
CA LEU A 154 -10.26 -6.63 1.92
C LEU A 154 -10.28 -8.15 2.03
N THR A 155 -10.47 -8.66 3.24
CA THR A 155 -10.74 -10.09 3.47
C THR A 155 -12.23 -10.37 3.39
N TYR A 156 -12.58 -11.66 3.19
CA TYR A 156 -13.97 -12.08 3.18
C TYR A 156 -14.60 -11.85 4.56
N MET A 157 -15.79 -11.24 4.58
CA MET A 157 -16.53 -10.93 5.80
C MET A 157 -17.62 -11.97 6.02
N ASN A 158 -17.48 -12.75 7.07
CA ASN A 158 -18.48 -13.72 7.52
C ASN A 158 -19.25 -13.15 8.72
N GLY A 159 -20.59 -13.07 8.60
CA GLY A 159 -21.43 -12.81 9.75
C GLY A 159 -21.58 -11.35 10.16
N ASN A 160 -22.06 -11.16 11.37
CA ASN A 160 -22.29 -9.85 11.95
C ASN A 160 -20.99 -9.28 12.53
N VAL A 161 -20.75 -7.99 12.28
CA VAL A 161 -19.66 -7.24 12.91
C VAL A 161 -20.21 -6.55 14.16
N ASN A 162 -19.60 -6.80 15.30
CA ASN A 162 -19.99 -6.20 16.58
C ASN A 162 -19.12 -5.02 16.96
N LEU A 163 -17.88 -4.99 16.42
CA LEU A 163 -16.92 -3.94 16.68
C LEU A 163 -16.19 -3.53 15.41
N ILE A 164 -16.03 -2.23 15.20
CA ILE A 164 -15.14 -1.68 14.19
C ILE A 164 -13.94 -1.06 14.88
N ALA A 165 -12.74 -1.53 14.53
CA ALA A 165 -11.48 -0.99 15.01
C ALA A 165 -10.81 -0.20 13.89
N THR A 166 -10.63 1.11 14.05
CA THR A 166 -9.92 1.97 13.08
C THR A 166 -8.49 2.22 13.51
N GLU A 167 -7.58 2.26 12.55
CA GLU A 167 -6.21 2.72 12.82
C GLU A 167 -6.19 4.19 13.21
N ASP A 168 -6.95 5.02 12.48
CA ASP A 168 -7.07 6.45 12.71
C ASP A 168 -7.83 6.74 14.04
N SER A 169 -7.40 7.79 14.72
CA SER A 169 -8.00 8.28 15.97
C SER A 169 -8.70 9.64 15.84
N ASN A 170 -8.75 10.19 14.62
CA ASN A 170 -9.19 11.56 14.35
C ASN A 170 -10.34 11.57 13.32
N SER A 171 -10.18 12.31 12.23
CA SER A 171 -11.22 12.56 11.20
C SER A 171 -11.82 11.28 10.63
N GLY A 172 -11.02 10.24 10.40
CA GLY A 172 -11.51 8.94 9.93
C GLY A 172 -12.37 8.23 10.97
N LEU A 173 -11.94 8.20 12.24
CA LEU A 173 -12.74 7.65 13.35
C LEU A 173 -14.09 8.37 13.47
N GLU A 174 -14.09 9.70 13.45
CA GLU A 174 -15.30 10.51 13.53
C GLU A 174 -16.25 10.22 12.36
N PHE A 175 -15.73 10.13 11.14
CA PHE A 175 -16.50 9.80 9.92
C PHE A 175 -17.11 8.40 10.01
N PHE A 176 -16.32 7.38 10.28
CA PHE A 176 -16.81 5.99 10.35
C PHE A 176 -17.81 5.81 11.47
N SER A 177 -17.69 6.54 12.61
CA SER A 177 -18.68 6.52 13.68
C SER A 177 -20.04 7.07 13.23
N LYS A 178 -20.09 7.97 12.26
CA LYS A 178 -21.35 8.44 11.68
C LYS A 178 -21.91 7.46 10.64
N VAL A 179 -21.02 6.79 9.88
CA VAL A 179 -21.40 5.80 8.87
C VAL A 179 -21.99 4.54 9.50
N PHE A 180 -21.34 4.01 10.55
CA PHE A 180 -21.68 2.76 11.22
C PHE A 180 -22.30 3.00 12.60
N ASN A 181 -23.30 3.87 12.67
CA ASN A 181 -23.86 4.40 13.93
C ASN A 181 -24.55 3.38 14.85
N ASN A 182 -24.67 2.12 14.45
CA ASN A 182 -25.24 1.01 15.24
C ASN A 182 -24.22 -0.03 15.64
N ILE A 183 -22.96 0.17 15.33
CA ILE A 183 -21.85 -0.73 15.67
C ILE A 183 -20.90 0.05 16.56
N GLU A 184 -20.39 -0.60 17.58
CA GLU A 184 -19.34 -0.01 18.41
C GLU A 184 -18.10 0.26 17.57
N ILE A 185 -17.57 1.49 17.70
CA ILE A 185 -16.34 1.88 16.99
C ILE A 185 -15.31 2.37 17.98
N THR A 186 -14.07 1.92 17.78
CA THR A 186 -12.92 2.33 18.60
C THR A 186 -11.70 2.56 17.72
N SER A 187 -10.77 3.36 18.24
CA SER A 187 -9.46 3.53 17.62
C SER A 187 -8.42 2.60 18.23
N THR A 188 -7.50 2.11 17.40
CA THR A 188 -6.30 1.42 17.87
C THR A 188 -5.13 2.39 18.15
N TYR A 189 -5.32 3.68 17.86
CA TYR A 189 -4.30 4.72 18.05
C TYR A 189 -3.01 4.48 17.26
N GLY A 190 -3.14 4.17 15.99
CA GLY A 190 -2.06 4.04 15.02
C GLY A 190 -1.69 2.61 14.68
N ASN A 191 -1.09 2.46 13.50
CA ASN A 191 -0.84 1.18 12.83
C ASN A 191 0.03 0.20 13.65
N THR A 192 0.94 0.69 14.49
CA THR A 192 1.79 -0.15 15.36
C THR A 192 1.03 -0.85 16.48
N LYS A 193 -0.16 -0.35 16.84
CA LYS A 193 -0.99 -0.89 17.93
C LYS A 193 -2.10 -1.81 17.45
N VAL A 194 -2.40 -1.82 16.14
CA VAL A 194 -3.49 -2.63 15.56
C VAL A 194 -3.38 -4.09 15.98
N ILE A 195 -2.21 -4.71 15.81
CA ILE A 195 -2.04 -6.14 16.08
C ILE A 195 -2.26 -6.44 17.56
N SER A 196 -1.59 -5.70 18.46
CA SER A 196 -1.74 -5.90 19.91
C SER A 196 -3.17 -5.64 20.39
N PHE A 197 -3.89 -4.69 19.80
CA PHE A 197 -5.29 -4.46 20.09
C PHE A 197 -6.14 -5.69 19.73
N LEU A 198 -5.98 -6.22 18.51
CA LEU A 198 -6.73 -7.38 18.02
C LEU A 198 -6.42 -8.67 18.80
N GLU A 199 -5.19 -8.83 19.29
CA GLU A 199 -4.79 -9.98 20.12
C GLU A 199 -5.44 -9.96 21.51
N ASN A 200 -5.59 -8.77 22.11
CA ASN A 200 -6.08 -8.61 23.48
C ASN A 200 -7.60 -8.50 23.62
N ILE A 201 -8.34 -8.25 22.54
CA ILE A 201 -9.80 -8.18 22.61
C ILE A 201 -10.40 -9.58 22.60
N GLU A 202 -11.44 -9.83 23.41
CA GLU A 202 -12.04 -11.16 23.55
C GLU A 202 -13.35 -11.30 22.78
N ASN A 203 -13.59 -12.50 22.23
CA ASN A 203 -14.88 -13.04 21.75
C ASN A 203 -15.79 -12.06 20.99
N THR A 204 -15.27 -11.40 19.94
CA THR A 204 -16.09 -10.49 19.15
C THR A 204 -15.76 -10.57 17.66
N ASP A 205 -16.74 -10.28 16.83
CA ASP A 205 -16.58 -10.18 15.38
C ASP A 205 -16.16 -8.76 15.02
N ILE A 206 -14.97 -8.63 14.43
CA ILE A 206 -14.29 -7.34 14.24
C ILE A 206 -14.11 -7.03 12.76
N LEU A 207 -14.44 -5.79 12.36
CA LEU A 207 -13.93 -5.17 11.15
C LEU A 207 -12.79 -4.21 11.52
N CYS A 208 -11.57 -4.52 11.09
CA CYS A 208 -10.42 -3.65 11.24
C CYS A 208 -10.23 -2.78 9.99
N ILE A 209 -10.26 -1.46 10.12
CA ILE A 209 -10.03 -0.50 9.03
C ILE A 209 -8.67 0.15 9.22
N VAL A 210 -7.78 0.03 8.22
CA VAL A 210 -6.41 0.54 8.26
C VAL A 210 -6.06 1.32 6.99
N ASP A 211 -5.15 2.28 7.07
CA ASP A 211 -4.67 3.02 5.91
C ASP A 211 -3.72 2.16 5.05
N GLY A 212 -4.25 1.62 3.97
CA GLY A 212 -3.54 0.68 3.09
C GLY A 212 -2.25 1.24 2.49
N ALA A 213 -2.16 2.56 2.27
CA ALA A 213 -0.97 3.21 1.72
C ALA A 213 0.28 3.11 2.62
N ALA A 214 0.10 2.88 3.92
CA ALA A 214 1.20 2.85 4.89
C ALA A 214 1.25 1.56 5.73
N PHE A 215 0.27 0.68 5.62
CA PHE A 215 0.10 -0.51 6.46
C PHE A 215 0.83 -1.77 5.93
N GLY A 216 1.48 -1.70 4.79
CA GLY A 216 2.12 -2.87 4.16
C GLY A 216 3.09 -3.63 5.05
N CYS A 217 3.80 -2.93 5.95
CA CYS A 217 4.75 -3.56 6.87
C CYS A 217 4.10 -4.42 7.96
N PHE A 218 2.81 -4.26 8.24
CA PHE A 218 2.05 -4.99 9.25
C PHE A 218 1.04 -5.98 8.65
N ILE A 219 0.78 -5.94 7.33
CA ILE A 219 -0.29 -6.73 6.70
C ILE A 219 -0.15 -8.23 6.91
N LYS A 220 1.10 -8.75 6.88
CA LYS A 220 1.36 -10.17 7.14
C LYS A 220 1.01 -10.55 8.57
N ASP A 221 1.37 -9.71 9.54
CA ASP A 221 1.07 -9.95 10.95
C ASP A 221 -0.45 -9.87 11.17
N LEU A 222 -1.15 -8.90 10.56
CA LEU A 222 -2.61 -8.80 10.59
C LEU A 222 -3.30 -10.06 10.06
N ILE A 223 -2.89 -10.54 8.88
CA ILE A 223 -3.45 -11.79 8.31
C ILE A 223 -3.17 -12.98 9.23
N SER A 224 -1.98 -13.05 9.83
CA SER A 224 -1.66 -14.11 10.79
C SER A 224 -2.60 -14.07 12.00
N THR A 225 -2.82 -12.88 12.58
CA THR A 225 -3.75 -12.65 13.69
C THR A 225 -5.19 -13.04 13.31
N CYS A 226 -5.66 -12.64 12.11
CA CYS A 226 -6.98 -13.06 11.62
C CYS A 226 -7.16 -14.57 11.57
N ASN A 227 -6.10 -15.33 11.21
CA ASN A 227 -6.17 -16.77 11.02
C ASN A 227 -5.91 -17.59 12.30
N GLN A 228 -5.33 -17.00 13.34
CA GLN A 228 -4.91 -17.73 14.55
C GLN A 228 -5.96 -17.77 15.66
N HIS A 229 -7.03 -16.98 15.55
CA HIS A 229 -8.05 -16.90 16.59
C HIS A 229 -9.33 -17.64 16.18
N PRO A 230 -9.54 -18.90 16.63
CA PRO A 230 -10.72 -19.71 16.22
C PRO A 230 -12.05 -19.18 16.78
N THR A 231 -12.01 -18.34 17.81
CA THR A 231 -13.20 -17.78 18.48
C THR A 231 -13.50 -16.33 18.09
N LYS A 232 -12.66 -15.72 17.24
CA LYS A 232 -12.82 -14.35 16.75
C LYS A 232 -12.88 -14.35 15.23
N HIS A 233 -13.85 -13.69 14.66
CA HIS A 233 -13.89 -13.46 13.21
C HIS A 233 -13.36 -12.05 12.92
N ILE A 234 -12.08 -11.95 12.56
CA ILE A 234 -11.44 -10.70 12.25
C ILE A 234 -11.39 -10.54 10.73
N THR A 235 -12.11 -9.55 10.24
CA THR A 235 -12.05 -9.06 8.86
C THR A 235 -11.23 -7.78 8.85
N TYR A 236 -10.43 -7.55 7.82
CA TYR A 236 -9.82 -6.25 7.63
C TYR A 236 -10.19 -5.64 6.28
N TRP A 237 -10.21 -4.32 6.27
CA TRP A 237 -10.32 -3.49 5.08
C TRP A 237 -9.21 -2.44 5.11
N ALA A 238 -8.39 -2.42 4.06
CA ALA A 238 -7.25 -1.53 3.89
C ALA A 238 -7.45 -0.66 2.63
N PRO A 239 -8.39 0.34 2.66
CA PRO A 239 -8.45 1.33 1.60
C PRO A 239 -7.12 2.06 1.48
N GLU A 240 -6.89 2.73 0.35
CA GLU A 240 -5.64 3.48 0.14
C GLU A 240 -5.37 4.48 1.28
N SER A 241 -6.35 5.35 1.61
CA SER A 241 -6.44 6.14 2.84
C SER A 241 -7.86 6.67 3.03
N PHE A 242 -8.15 7.27 4.16
CA PHE A 242 -9.44 7.93 4.40
C PHE A 242 -9.64 9.10 3.43
N GLU A 243 -8.65 9.95 3.22
CA GLU A 243 -8.74 11.08 2.29
C GLU A 243 -8.92 10.61 0.84
N PHE A 244 -8.30 9.50 0.44
CA PHE A 244 -8.54 8.90 -0.87
C PHE A 244 -10.01 8.51 -1.07
N LEU A 245 -10.67 7.98 -0.03
CA LEU A 245 -12.10 7.69 -0.09
C LEU A 245 -12.93 8.96 -0.30
N LEU A 246 -12.65 10.04 0.44
CA LEU A 246 -13.34 11.32 0.29
C LEU A 246 -13.16 11.91 -1.14
N LEU A 247 -11.94 11.88 -1.66
CA LEU A 247 -11.60 12.36 -3.01
C LEU A 247 -12.27 11.51 -4.09
N THR A 248 -12.22 10.18 -3.96
CA THR A 248 -12.85 9.25 -4.92
C THR A 248 -14.37 9.41 -4.93
N ALA A 249 -14.98 9.64 -3.78
CA ALA A 249 -16.40 9.94 -3.66
C ALA A 249 -16.79 11.34 -4.14
N LYS A 250 -15.80 12.16 -4.52
CA LYS A 250 -16.01 13.55 -4.97
C LYS A 250 -16.78 14.39 -3.94
N THR A 251 -16.46 14.23 -2.65
CA THR A 251 -17.01 15.10 -1.61
C THR A 251 -16.60 16.56 -1.83
N ILE A 252 -15.37 16.76 -2.30
CA ILE A 252 -14.91 17.99 -2.95
C ILE A 252 -14.56 17.69 -4.40
N ASN A 253 -14.65 18.68 -5.25
CA ASN A 253 -14.31 18.54 -6.67
C ASN A 253 -13.48 19.74 -7.14
N PHE A 254 -12.47 19.46 -7.94
CA PHE A 254 -11.59 20.48 -8.54
C PHE A 254 -11.08 19.99 -9.89
N PRO A 255 -10.61 20.89 -10.76
CA PRO A 255 -9.99 20.51 -12.02
C PRO A 255 -8.89 19.48 -11.80
N GLU A 256 -8.77 18.48 -12.68
CA GLU A 256 -7.76 17.42 -12.65
C GLU A 256 -7.95 16.33 -11.59
N LEU A 257 -8.93 16.37 -10.68
CA LEU A 257 -9.13 15.36 -9.65
C LEU A 257 -9.17 13.94 -10.24
N ASP A 258 -10.01 13.71 -11.26
CA ASP A 258 -10.13 12.38 -11.88
C ASP A 258 -8.81 11.89 -12.48
N LYS A 259 -8.04 12.80 -13.08
CA LYS A 259 -6.73 12.47 -13.64
C LYS A 259 -5.70 12.17 -12.55
N ILE A 260 -5.73 12.93 -11.45
CA ILE A 260 -4.86 12.70 -10.29
C ILE A 260 -5.16 11.33 -9.68
N LEU A 261 -6.43 10.98 -9.46
CA LEU A 261 -6.82 9.71 -8.86
C LEU A 261 -6.48 8.52 -9.76
N LYS A 262 -6.63 8.66 -11.08
CA LYS A 262 -6.30 7.63 -12.06
C LYS A 262 -4.80 7.39 -12.17
N ASP A 263 -4.02 8.44 -12.22
CA ASP A 263 -2.58 8.40 -12.52
C ASP A 263 -1.75 9.03 -11.38
N THR A 264 -2.09 8.72 -10.12
CA THR A 264 -1.51 9.31 -8.91
C THR A 264 0.02 9.31 -8.93
N TYR A 265 0.65 8.28 -9.49
CA TYR A 265 2.10 8.16 -9.65
C TYR A 265 2.74 9.34 -10.42
N ASN A 266 2.00 10.03 -11.28
CA ASN A 266 2.50 11.19 -12.01
C ASN A 266 2.52 12.48 -11.16
N TYR A 267 1.84 12.48 -10.01
CA TYR A 267 1.65 13.66 -9.17
C TYR A 267 2.41 13.55 -7.84
N VAL A 268 2.64 12.34 -7.35
CA VAL A 268 3.35 12.13 -6.08
C VAL A 268 4.85 12.16 -6.28
N ASP A 269 5.47 13.26 -5.86
CA ASP A 269 6.92 13.36 -5.78
C ASP A 269 7.41 12.73 -4.47
N CYS A 270 8.25 11.68 -4.57
CA CYS A 270 8.72 10.92 -3.41
C CYS A 270 9.61 11.71 -2.45
N ILE A 271 10.21 12.82 -2.89
CA ILE A 271 10.94 13.74 -1.99
C ILE A 271 9.97 14.47 -1.05
N LYS A 272 8.79 14.83 -1.57
CA LYS A 272 7.78 15.58 -0.82
C LYS A 272 6.86 14.68 0.00
N PHE A 273 6.52 13.52 -0.55
CA PHE A 273 5.53 12.62 0.03
C PHE A 273 6.08 11.20 0.13
N VAL A 274 6.36 10.77 1.35
CA VAL A 274 6.86 9.42 1.63
C VAL A 274 5.80 8.32 1.41
N SER A 275 4.51 8.68 1.46
CA SER A 275 3.37 7.82 1.15
C SER A 275 2.30 8.56 0.35
N TRP A 276 1.47 7.83 -0.38
CA TRP A 276 0.34 8.43 -1.09
C TRP A 276 -0.74 8.96 -0.15
N GLU A 277 -0.89 8.39 1.04
CA GLU A 277 -1.75 8.93 2.10
C GLU A 277 -1.41 10.40 2.37
N ARG A 278 -0.13 10.73 2.61
CA ARG A 278 0.30 12.10 2.84
C ARG A 278 0.02 13.04 1.67
N PHE A 279 0.09 12.53 0.47
CA PHE A 279 -0.27 13.30 -0.72
C PHE A 279 -1.77 13.58 -0.78
N TYR A 280 -2.63 12.60 -0.48
CA TYR A 280 -4.07 12.81 -0.47
C TYR A 280 -4.51 13.73 0.67
N THR A 281 -3.91 13.61 1.85
CA THR A 281 -4.10 14.58 2.94
C THR A 281 -3.75 16.00 2.48
N PHE A 282 -2.59 16.20 1.88
CA PHE A 282 -2.18 17.49 1.32
C PHE A 282 -3.17 18.01 0.26
N LEU A 283 -3.70 17.16 -0.60
CA LEU A 283 -4.72 17.57 -1.57
C LEU A 283 -6.01 18.01 -0.87
N MET A 284 -6.47 17.25 0.13
CA MET A 284 -7.66 17.61 0.90
C MET A 284 -7.48 18.97 1.59
N GLU A 285 -6.38 19.19 2.29
CA GLU A 285 -6.08 20.44 2.99
C GLU A 285 -5.92 21.64 2.06
N THR A 286 -5.35 21.46 0.86
CA THR A 286 -5.05 22.57 -0.05
C THR A 286 -6.16 22.86 -1.05
N LYS A 287 -7.03 21.89 -1.37
CA LYS A 287 -8.09 22.02 -2.37
C LYS A 287 -9.48 22.20 -1.77
N SER A 288 -9.64 21.98 -0.46
CA SER A 288 -10.87 22.28 0.27
C SER A 288 -10.80 23.69 0.88
N ASN A 289 -11.95 24.34 1.00
CA ASN A 289 -12.06 25.68 1.59
C ASN A 289 -13.47 25.92 2.17
N GLY A 290 -13.62 26.99 2.94
CA GLY A 290 -14.88 27.38 3.54
C GLY A 290 -15.48 26.28 4.42
N GLN A 291 -16.74 25.93 4.21
CA GLN A 291 -17.42 24.87 4.97
C GLN A 291 -16.85 23.47 4.70
N ALA A 292 -16.25 23.27 3.53
CA ALA A 292 -15.59 22.03 3.13
C ALA A 292 -14.10 21.97 3.54
N ALA A 293 -13.57 22.95 4.28
CA ALA A 293 -12.18 22.94 4.74
C ALA A 293 -11.88 21.64 5.49
N TYR A 294 -10.85 20.92 5.05
CA TYR A 294 -10.46 19.64 5.64
C TYR A 294 -9.35 19.85 6.68
N ASP A 295 -9.52 19.22 7.82
CA ASP A 295 -8.51 19.10 8.87
C ASP A 295 -8.35 17.61 9.22
N LYS A 296 -7.13 17.11 9.17
CA LYS A 296 -6.83 15.71 9.51
C LYS A 296 -7.15 15.37 10.98
N HIS A 297 -7.13 16.35 11.86
CA HIS A 297 -7.35 16.16 13.29
C HIS A 297 -8.82 16.23 13.73
N SER A 298 -9.72 16.78 12.89
CA SER A 298 -11.13 16.91 13.19
C SER A 298 -11.94 17.05 11.90
N ILE A 299 -12.98 16.22 11.76
CA ILE A 299 -13.81 16.29 10.57
C ILE A 299 -14.85 17.39 10.68
N THR A 300 -14.98 18.22 9.65
CA THR A 300 -16.01 19.24 9.62
C THR A 300 -17.39 18.64 9.33
N GLN A 301 -18.46 19.35 9.79
CA GLN A 301 -19.85 18.92 9.59
C GLN A 301 -20.18 18.66 8.10
N PHE A 302 -19.49 19.34 7.19
CA PHE A 302 -19.67 19.17 5.75
C PHE A 302 -19.51 17.71 5.30
N TYR A 303 -18.44 17.02 5.77
CA TYR A 303 -18.15 15.64 5.31
C TYR A 303 -19.10 14.60 5.92
N ILE A 304 -19.72 14.91 7.07
CA ILE A 304 -20.64 13.99 7.77
C ILE A 304 -22.12 14.32 7.50
N THR A 305 -22.43 15.16 6.52
CA THR A 305 -23.79 15.31 5.99
C THR A 305 -24.25 13.99 5.35
N GLU A 306 -25.56 13.73 5.38
CA GLU A 306 -26.15 12.55 4.78
C GLU A 306 -25.79 12.41 3.29
N GLU A 307 -25.76 13.52 2.56
CA GLU A 307 -25.36 13.55 1.14
C GLU A 307 -23.93 13.04 0.95
N ASN A 308 -22.96 13.55 1.69
CA ASN A 308 -21.56 13.18 1.55
C ASN A 308 -21.28 11.78 2.11
N ILE A 309 -21.91 11.38 3.20
CA ILE A 309 -21.87 9.99 3.67
C ILE A 309 -22.37 9.04 2.56
N ASN A 310 -23.49 9.34 1.91
CA ASN A 310 -24.02 8.50 0.86
C ASN A 310 -23.12 8.48 -0.40
N LYS A 311 -22.42 9.57 -0.74
CA LYS A 311 -21.40 9.57 -1.80
C LYS A 311 -20.25 8.61 -1.47
N VAL A 312 -19.73 8.67 -0.25
CA VAL A 312 -18.61 7.81 0.19
C VAL A 312 -19.05 6.35 0.31
N LEU A 313 -20.24 6.07 0.81
CA LEU A 313 -20.79 4.71 0.88
C LEU A 313 -20.86 4.03 -0.49
N LYS A 314 -21.17 4.76 -1.56
CA LYS A 314 -21.27 4.19 -2.91
C LYS A 314 -19.96 3.62 -3.44
N ILE A 315 -18.83 4.10 -2.96
CA ILE A 315 -17.51 3.62 -3.37
C ILE A 315 -16.93 2.53 -2.46
N PHE A 316 -17.57 2.25 -1.33
CA PHE A 316 -17.15 1.17 -0.43
C PHE A 316 -17.33 -0.20 -1.12
N PRO A 317 -16.54 -1.20 -0.75
CA PRO A 317 -16.80 -2.59 -1.12
C PRO A 317 -18.23 -3.02 -0.72
N LYS A 318 -18.87 -3.85 -1.53
CA LYS A 318 -20.28 -4.22 -1.34
C LYS A 318 -20.60 -4.77 0.05
N SER A 319 -19.73 -5.62 0.60
CA SER A 319 -19.90 -6.17 1.96
C SER A 319 -19.88 -5.07 3.03
N ILE A 320 -19.04 -4.06 2.88
CA ILE A 320 -18.96 -2.91 3.80
C ILE A 320 -20.19 -2.00 3.63
N GLN A 321 -20.69 -1.81 2.40
CA GLN A 321 -21.96 -1.09 2.17
C GLN A 321 -23.13 -1.76 2.89
N LEU A 322 -23.25 -3.09 2.77
CA LEU A 322 -24.33 -3.86 3.43
C LEU A 322 -24.24 -3.75 4.94
N LEU A 323 -23.04 -3.80 5.52
CA LEU A 323 -22.83 -3.60 6.95
C LEU A 323 -23.36 -2.23 7.43
N ALA A 324 -23.05 -1.16 6.68
CA ALA A 324 -23.53 0.19 7.00
C ALA A 324 -25.04 0.35 6.83
N GLN A 325 -25.67 -0.40 5.90
CA GLN A 325 -27.12 -0.35 5.65
C GLN A 325 -27.92 -1.16 6.67
N ALA A 326 -27.46 -2.33 7.08
CA ALA A 326 -28.10 -3.16 8.10
C ALA A 326 -28.36 -2.37 9.40
N GLY A 327 -27.47 -1.45 9.73
CA GLY A 327 -27.63 -0.55 10.84
C GLY A 327 -28.76 0.48 10.69
N LYS A 328 -29.15 0.86 9.47
CA LYS A 328 -30.23 1.83 9.23
C LYS A 328 -31.62 1.17 9.36
N GLU A 329 -31.77 -0.08 8.96
CA GLU A 329 -33.06 -0.81 9.04
C GLU A 329 -33.47 -1.10 10.48
N TYR A 330 -32.54 -1.38 11.39
CA TYR A 330 -32.83 -1.57 12.83
C TYR A 330 -33.38 -0.31 13.51
N LYS A 331 -32.96 0.90 13.11
CA LYS A 331 -33.51 2.16 13.64
C LYS A 331 -34.93 2.44 13.19
N THR A 332 -35.27 2.05 11.96
CA THR A 332 -36.63 2.27 11.40
C THR A 332 -37.65 1.32 12.06
N MET A 333 -37.22 0.11 12.47
CA MET A 333 -38.10 -0.85 13.17
C MET A 333 -38.35 -0.52 14.65
N ASN A 334 -37.47 0.25 15.30
CA ASN A 334 -37.62 0.62 16.72
C ASN A 334 -38.33 1.99 16.91
N LEU A 335 -38.90 2.59 15.86
CA LEU A 335 -39.66 3.84 15.90
C LEU A 335 -41.18 3.61 15.68
N PHE A 336 -41.64 2.34 15.72
CA PHE A 336 -43.05 2.00 15.68
C PHE A 336 -43.51 1.22 16.92
#